data_4fbc8571ddb80e6f5d9acfdf10e57733
#
_entry.id   4fbc8571ddb80e6f5d9acfdf10e57733
#
_cell.length_a   1.000
_cell.length_b   1.000
_cell.length_c   1.000
_cell.angle_alpha   90.00
_cell.angle_beta   90.00
_cell.angle_gamma   90.00
#
_symmetry.space_group_name_H-M   'P 1'
#
loop_
_entity.id
_entity.type
_entity.pdbx_description
1 polymer ?
#
loop_
_entity_poly.entity_id
_entity_poly.type
_entity_poly.pdbx_seq_one_letter_code
_entity_poly.pdbx_strand_id
1 'polypeptide(L)'
;MTLLCPVCSQALCRNGNSVRCENNHCFDFAKEGYLNLLAGNHKKGSDMGDNKDMALSRRAFLSKGYFDTLLGAVDDVFTSHCKEDASVLDICCGEGYYSASLKQRHPDADIIGFDLSKEMIRLAAKRKSGNTYVVANLFHIPVPDSSIDFAFHLFAPFDEAQFMRVLKPGGILVTAVAGENHLWQMKEILYENPYKNDEKPPRTSIPFAEKQHADGRIVLDNNEDIFSMFKMTPYFYHTPSEGIAKLQQVPQLATDISFALYIYQKPLAE
;
A
#
# COMPACT_ATOMS: atom_id res chain seq x y z
N MET A 1 3.07 15.07 10.63
CA MET A 1 2.87 15.67 9.26
C MET A 1 1.56 16.44 9.17
N THR A 2 1.48 17.41 8.23
CA THR A 2 0.27 18.21 7.96
C THR A 2 -0.60 17.53 6.90
N LEU A 3 -1.91 17.50 7.13
CA LEU A 3 -2.88 17.12 6.09
C LEU A 3 -3.48 18.36 5.43
N LEU A 4 -3.84 18.24 4.16
CA LEU A 4 -4.50 19.30 3.39
C LEU A 4 -6.00 19.07 3.26
N CYS A 5 -6.75 20.15 3.27
CA CYS A 5 -8.19 20.15 3.02
C CYS A 5 -8.48 19.74 1.56
N PRO A 6 -9.29 18.70 1.31
CA PRO A 6 -9.59 18.26 -0.06
C PRO A 6 -10.46 19.23 -0.85
N VAL A 7 -11.00 20.29 -0.19
CA VAL A 7 -11.87 21.29 -0.82
C VAL A 7 -11.09 22.52 -1.24
N CYS A 8 -10.12 22.97 -0.44
CA CYS A 8 -9.41 24.24 -0.67
C CYS A 8 -7.90 24.19 -0.49
N SER A 9 -7.33 23.00 -0.29
CA SER A 9 -5.90 22.75 -0.14
C SER A 9 -5.21 23.50 1.03
N GLN A 10 -5.97 24.16 1.92
CA GLN A 10 -5.41 24.76 3.13
C GLN A 10 -5.09 23.68 4.17
N ALA A 11 -4.11 23.97 5.04
CA ALA A 11 -3.74 23.05 6.12
C ALA A 11 -4.93 22.73 7.03
N LEU A 12 -5.02 21.47 7.43
CA LEU A 12 -6.00 20.98 8.40
C LEU A 12 -5.37 20.96 9.79
N CYS A 13 -5.96 21.74 10.71
CA CYS A 13 -5.56 21.79 12.11
C CYS A 13 -6.52 20.96 12.97
N ARG A 14 -5.99 20.28 13.98
CA ARG A 14 -6.81 19.49 14.92
C ARG A 14 -7.69 20.40 15.77
N ASN A 15 -8.97 20.03 15.88
CA ASN A 15 -9.96 20.70 16.72
C ASN A 15 -10.83 19.64 17.43
N GLY A 16 -10.39 19.19 18.59
CA GLY A 16 -11.03 18.12 19.34
C GLY A 16 -11.05 16.80 18.58
N ASN A 17 -12.24 16.29 18.26
CA ASN A 17 -12.45 15.06 17.49
C ASN A 17 -12.60 15.30 15.99
N SER A 18 -12.17 16.47 15.50
CA SER A 18 -12.21 16.83 14.07
C SER A 18 -10.91 17.50 13.66
N VAL A 19 -10.76 17.72 12.35
CA VAL A 19 -9.77 18.64 11.77
C VAL A 19 -10.50 19.71 10.98
N ARG A 20 -9.97 20.95 10.98
CA ARG A 20 -10.58 22.09 10.31
C ARG A 20 -9.52 22.92 9.61
N CYS A 21 -9.83 23.45 8.42
CA CYS A 21 -9.01 24.44 7.73
C CYS A 21 -9.47 25.88 8.04
N GLU A 22 -8.68 26.87 7.64
CA GLU A 22 -8.99 28.28 7.82
C GLU A 22 -10.32 28.71 7.13
N ASN A 23 -10.69 28.05 6.04
CA ASN A 23 -11.96 28.25 5.35
C ASN A 23 -13.14 27.52 6.01
N ASN A 24 -12.99 27.04 7.23
CA ASN A 24 -14.00 26.35 8.03
C ASN A 24 -14.50 25.00 7.47
N HIS A 25 -13.85 24.38 6.46
CA HIS A 25 -14.14 23.01 6.12
C HIS A 25 -13.71 22.08 7.27
N CYS A 26 -14.62 21.21 7.70
CA CYS A 26 -14.45 20.38 8.89
C CYS A 26 -14.64 18.90 8.55
N PHE A 27 -13.77 18.04 9.09
CA PHE A 27 -13.79 16.59 8.89
C PHE A 27 -13.61 15.90 10.24
N ASP A 28 -14.56 15.01 10.59
CA ASP A 28 -14.55 14.30 11.86
C ASP A 28 -13.69 13.04 11.77
N PHE A 29 -13.00 12.74 12.87
CA PHE A 29 -12.40 11.42 13.04
C PHE A 29 -13.49 10.37 13.21
N ALA A 30 -13.37 9.27 12.46
CA ALA A 30 -14.16 8.09 12.73
C ALA A 30 -13.82 7.51 14.12
N LYS A 31 -14.71 6.67 14.67
CA LYS A 31 -14.47 6.03 15.99
C LYS A 31 -13.20 5.19 16.05
N GLU A 32 -12.74 4.67 14.90
CA GLU A 32 -11.49 3.93 14.77
C GLU A 32 -10.26 4.85 14.69
N GLY A 33 -10.42 6.17 14.55
CA GLY A 33 -9.36 7.18 14.56
C GLY A 33 -8.84 7.58 13.18
N TYR A 34 -9.50 7.21 12.08
CA TYR A 34 -9.14 7.68 10.73
C TYR A 34 -9.96 8.89 10.29
N LEU A 35 -9.46 9.60 9.26
CA LEU A 35 -10.19 10.68 8.59
C LEU A 35 -10.71 10.23 7.21
N ASN A 36 -11.86 10.77 6.81
CA ASN A 36 -12.34 10.63 5.43
C ASN A 36 -12.22 11.99 4.73
N LEU A 37 -11.25 12.11 3.83
CA LEU A 37 -10.94 13.30 3.05
C LEU A 37 -11.33 13.16 1.56
N LEU A 38 -12.21 12.20 1.20
CA LEU A 38 -12.79 12.18 -0.15
C LEU A 38 -13.76 13.34 -0.31
N ALA A 39 -13.53 14.19 -1.34
CA ALA A 39 -14.47 15.26 -1.69
C ALA A 39 -15.85 14.69 -2.08
N GLY A 40 -16.92 15.34 -1.63
CA GLY A 40 -18.28 14.83 -1.52
C GLY A 40 -19.05 14.41 -2.79
N ASN A 41 -18.45 14.21 -3.94
CA ASN A 41 -19.11 13.81 -5.20
C ASN A 41 -18.81 12.38 -5.66
N HIS A 42 -18.21 11.54 -4.84
CA HIS A 42 -18.11 10.13 -5.20
C HIS A 42 -19.50 9.48 -5.04
N LYS A 43 -20.06 9.01 -6.17
CA LYS A 43 -21.34 8.29 -6.19
C LYS A 43 -21.33 7.19 -5.13
N LYS A 44 -22.29 7.23 -4.20
CA LYS A 44 -22.60 6.10 -3.32
C LYS A 44 -22.85 4.88 -4.22
N GLY A 45 -21.99 3.86 -4.16
CA GLY A 45 -22.19 2.62 -4.90
C GLY A 45 -21.10 2.24 -5.92
N SER A 46 -20.04 3.02 -6.11
CA SER A 46 -18.85 2.47 -6.78
C SER A 46 -18.01 1.75 -5.72
N ASP A 47 -18.06 0.42 -5.69
CA ASP A 47 -17.09 -0.43 -4.99
C ASP A 47 -15.73 -0.29 -5.70
N MET A 48 -15.13 0.92 -5.60
CA MET A 48 -13.78 1.14 -6.07
C MET A 48 -12.81 0.70 -4.99
N GLY A 49 -12.06 -0.34 -5.27
CA GLY A 49 -11.12 -0.98 -4.35
C GLY A 49 -11.61 -2.32 -3.81
N ASP A 50 -10.83 -2.92 -2.92
CA ASP A 50 -11.15 -4.21 -2.31
C ASP A 50 -12.47 -4.13 -1.53
N ASN A 51 -13.35 -5.11 -1.76
CA ASN A 51 -14.55 -5.27 -0.95
C ASN A 51 -14.20 -5.77 0.46
N LYS A 52 -15.19 -5.84 1.35
CA LYS A 52 -14.98 -6.20 2.76
C LYS A 52 -14.33 -7.59 2.93
N ASP A 53 -14.73 -8.58 2.12
CA ASP A 53 -14.20 -9.95 2.23
C ASP A 53 -12.75 -10.02 1.75
N MET A 54 -12.41 -9.30 0.68
CA MET A 54 -11.03 -9.17 0.20
C MET A 54 -10.14 -8.46 1.23
N ALA A 55 -10.65 -7.38 1.84
CA ALA A 55 -9.92 -6.65 2.87
C ALA A 55 -9.65 -7.52 4.11
N LEU A 56 -10.59 -8.34 4.54
CA LEU A 56 -10.42 -9.28 5.64
C LEU A 56 -9.45 -10.41 5.29
N SER A 57 -9.54 -10.98 4.07
CA SER A 57 -8.61 -12.01 3.57
C SER A 57 -7.18 -11.48 3.51
N ARG A 58 -6.99 -10.26 2.98
CA ARG A 58 -5.69 -9.58 2.94
C ARG A 58 -5.11 -9.41 4.34
N ARG A 59 -5.91 -8.91 5.28
CA ARG A 59 -5.49 -8.76 6.67
C ARG A 59 -5.10 -10.07 7.32
N ALA A 60 -5.91 -11.12 7.15
CA ALA A 60 -5.65 -12.43 7.71
C ALA A 60 -4.33 -13.01 7.17
N PHE A 61 -4.10 -12.90 5.87
CA PHE A 61 -2.91 -13.38 5.19
C PHE A 61 -1.65 -12.60 5.61
N LEU A 62 -1.66 -11.27 5.45
CA LEU A 62 -0.48 -10.43 5.76
C LEU A 62 -0.11 -10.48 7.24
N SER A 63 -1.08 -10.55 8.16
CA SER A 63 -0.81 -10.63 9.60
C SER A 63 -0.14 -11.94 10.04
N LYS A 64 -0.05 -12.94 9.17
CA LYS A 64 0.74 -14.17 9.39
C LYS A 64 2.20 -14.04 8.94
N GLY A 65 2.59 -12.89 8.39
CA GLY A 65 3.97 -12.60 7.99
C GLY A 65 4.41 -13.23 6.67
N TYR A 66 3.49 -13.79 5.87
CA TYR A 66 3.84 -14.45 4.62
C TYR A 66 4.59 -13.53 3.62
N PHE A 67 4.41 -12.21 3.72
CA PHE A 67 5.11 -11.23 2.89
C PHE A 67 6.11 -10.37 3.68
N ASP A 68 6.64 -10.88 4.81
CA ASP A 68 7.66 -10.20 5.60
C ASP A 68 8.96 -9.95 4.83
N THR A 69 9.25 -10.78 3.81
CA THR A 69 10.38 -10.56 2.90
C THR A 69 10.26 -9.21 2.18
N LEU A 70 9.07 -8.85 1.67
CA LEU A 70 8.85 -7.53 1.06
C LEU A 70 8.92 -6.40 2.10
N LEU A 71 8.35 -6.63 3.29
CA LEU A 71 8.44 -5.67 4.39
C LEU A 71 9.90 -5.40 4.76
N GLY A 72 10.73 -6.45 4.87
CA GLY A 72 12.15 -6.33 5.14
C GLY A 72 12.88 -5.49 4.09
N ALA A 73 12.61 -5.74 2.81
CA ALA A 73 13.22 -4.97 1.73
C ALA A 73 12.83 -3.48 1.75
N VAL A 74 11.56 -3.15 2.05
CA VAL A 74 11.12 -1.75 2.22
C VAL A 74 11.82 -1.09 3.41
N ASP A 75 11.97 -1.82 4.52
CA ASP A 75 12.65 -1.39 5.74
C ASP A 75 14.15 -1.14 5.51
N ASP A 76 14.81 -2.01 4.77
CA ASP A 76 16.23 -1.87 4.40
C ASP A 76 16.47 -0.61 3.57
N VAL A 77 15.57 -0.32 2.60
CA VAL A 77 15.65 0.93 1.82
C VAL A 77 15.40 2.14 2.71
N PHE A 78 14.40 2.10 3.59
CA PHE A 78 14.16 3.19 4.55
C PHE A 78 15.40 3.47 5.40
N THR A 79 15.94 2.44 6.03
CA THR A 79 17.11 2.54 6.93
C THR A 79 18.35 3.07 6.20
N SER A 80 18.52 2.72 4.92
CA SER A 80 19.69 3.13 4.12
C SER A 80 19.62 4.59 3.65
N HIS A 81 18.42 5.17 3.53
CA HIS A 81 18.21 6.47 2.88
C HIS A 81 17.62 7.55 3.79
N CYS A 82 17.03 7.17 4.92
CA CYS A 82 16.24 8.08 5.75
C CYS A 82 16.75 8.16 7.18
N LYS A 83 16.40 9.26 7.84
CA LYS A 83 16.57 9.41 9.29
C LYS A 83 15.40 8.78 10.03
N GLU A 84 15.61 8.46 11.31
CA GLU A 84 14.58 7.86 12.17
C GLU A 84 13.29 8.69 12.26
N ASP A 85 13.39 10.04 12.25
CA ASP A 85 12.28 10.98 12.34
C ASP A 85 11.68 11.38 10.98
N ALA A 86 11.97 10.60 9.92
CA ALA A 86 11.53 10.91 8.57
C ALA A 86 9.99 10.96 8.43
N SER A 87 9.54 11.82 7.52
CA SER A 87 8.14 11.90 7.08
C SER A 87 7.88 10.82 6.02
N VAL A 88 7.01 9.86 6.33
CA VAL A 88 6.75 8.66 5.51
C VAL A 88 5.32 8.66 4.97
N LEU A 89 5.18 8.33 3.69
CA LEU A 89 3.88 8.19 3.03
C LEU A 89 3.70 6.75 2.50
N ASP A 90 2.72 6.02 3.05
CA ASP A 90 2.26 4.74 2.53
C ASP A 90 1.11 4.97 1.54
N ILE A 91 1.45 4.87 0.24
CA ILE A 91 0.55 5.21 -0.86
C ILE A 91 -0.31 4.00 -1.23
N CYS A 92 -1.64 4.15 -1.16
CA CYS A 92 -2.60 3.05 -1.33
C CYS A 92 -2.33 1.94 -0.30
N CYS A 93 -2.25 2.33 0.97
CA CYS A 93 -1.76 1.52 2.09
C CYS A 93 -2.59 0.27 2.39
N GLY A 94 -3.75 0.10 1.76
CA GLY A 94 -4.66 -0.98 2.05
C GLY A 94 -5.05 -1.02 3.54
N GLU A 95 -4.93 -2.19 4.15
CA GLU A 95 -5.26 -2.40 5.57
C GLU A 95 -4.11 -2.04 6.54
N GLY A 96 -3.05 -1.37 6.03
CA GLY A 96 -2.00 -0.74 6.81
C GLY A 96 -0.94 -1.69 7.38
N TYR A 97 -0.76 -2.89 6.82
CA TYR A 97 0.22 -3.87 7.31
C TYR A 97 1.65 -3.31 7.25
N TYR A 98 2.08 -2.82 6.09
CA TYR A 98 3.44 -2.34 5.89
C TYR A 98 3.74 -1.09 6.73
N SER A 99 2.87 -0.09 6.68
CA SER A 99 3.06 1.13 7.47
C SER A 99 3.00 0.89 8.99
N ALA A 100 2.13 -0.01 9.46
CA ALA A 100 2.07 -0.35 10.88
C ALA A 100 3.34 -1.09 11.34
N SER A 101 3.86 -1.99 10.53
CA SER A 101 5.09 -2.75 10.82
C SER A 101 6.33 -1.86 10.74
N LEU A 102 6.38 -0.92 9.76
CA LEU A 102 7.46 0.06 9.67
C LEU A 102 7.47 0.98 10.91
N LYS A 103 6.31 1.42 11.39
CA LYS A 103 6.20 2.22 12.62
C LYS A 103 6.71 1.50 13.87
N GLN A 104 6.52 0.18 13.97
CA GLN A 104 7.05 -0.61 15.08
C GLN A 104 8.58 -0.66 15.08
N ARG A 105 9.20 -0.67 13.90
CA ARG A 105 10.66 -0.69 13.72
C ARG A 105 11.26 0.70 13.88
N HIS A 106 10.55 1.73 13.42
CA HIS A 106 10.95 3.14 13.43
C HIS A 106 9.91 3.98 14.20
N PRO A 107 9.91 3.95 15.52
CA PRO A 107 8.89 4.59 16.33
C PRO A 107 8.86 6.13 16.21
N ASP A 108 9.97 6.74 15.82
CA ASP A 108 10.07 8.20 15.64
C ASP A 108 9.60 8.68 14.25
N ALA A 109 9.50 7.79 13.25
CA ALA A 109 8.99 8.14 11.93
C ALA A 109 7.54 8.64 11.99
N ASP A 110 7.25 9.74 11.28
CA ASP A 110 5.88 10.27 11.17
C ASP A 110 5.22 9.70 9.92
N ILE A 111 4.29 8.76 10.08
CA ILE A 111 3.74 7.96 8.97
C ILE A 111 2.28 8.31 8.71
N ILE A 112 1.98 8.69 7.46
CA ILE A 112 0.62 8.78 6.93
C ILE A 112 0.40 7.62 5.95
N GLY A 113 -0.70 6.86 6.13
CA GLY A 113 -1.19 5.91 5.13
C GLY A 113 -2.52 6.37 4.57
N PHE A 114 -2.70 6.30 3.26
CA PHE A 114 -3.99 6.57 2.65
C PHE A 114 -4.39 5.50 1.65
N ASP A 115 -5.70 5.31 1.52
CA ASP A 115 -6.31 4.41 0.54
C ASP A 115 -7.68 4.96 0.12
N LEU A 116 -8.14 4.60 -1.06
CA LEU A 116 -9.48 4.96 -1.53
C LEU A 116 -10.57 4.16 -0.82
N SER A 117 -10.27 2.92 -0.42
CA SER A 117 -11.21 2.02 0.26
C SER A 117 -11.36 2.39 1.73
N LYS A 118 -12.58 2.82 2.10
CA LYS A 118 -12.94 3.09 3.49
C LYS A 118 -12.78 1.86 4.38
N GLU A 119 -13.09 0.66 3.87
CA GLU A 119 -12.96 -0.59 4.63
C GLU A 119 -11.49 -0.91 4.92
N MET A 120 -10.59 -0.71 3.95
CA MET A 120 -9.16 -0.86 4.15
C MET A 120 -8.65 0.11 5.23
N ILE A 121 -8.96 1.39 5.12
CA ILE A 121 -8.54 2.40 6.10
C ILE A 121 -9.12 2.13 7.49
N ARG A 122 -10.36 1.65 7.58
CA ARG A 122 -10.95 1.24 8.85
C ARG A 122 -10.17 0.09 9.50
N LEU A 123 -9.71 -0.87 8.71
CA LEU A 123 -8.86 -1.96 9.18
C LEU A 123 -7.46 -1.44 9.57
N ALA A 124 -6.87 -0.56 8.78
CA ALA A 124 -5.58 0.05 9.08
C ALA A 124 -5.60 0.79 10.44
N ALA A 125 -6.60 1.63 10.66
CA ALA A 125 -6.78 2.34 11.93
C ALA A 125 -6.95 1.40 13.14
N LYS A 126 -7.58 0.25 12.96
CA LYS A 126 -7.71 -0.78 13.99
C LYS A 126 -6.41 -1.47 14.38
N ARG A 127 -5.31 -1.30 13.61
CA ARG A 127 -3.98 -1.78 14.01
C ARG A 127 -3.40 -0.98 15.19
N LYS A 128 -3.90 0.24 15.42
CA LYS A 128 -3.48 1.13 16.54
C LYS A 128 -1.97 1.36 16.57
N SER A 129 -1.35 1.46 15.40
CA SER A 129 0.10 1.64 15.24
C SER A 129 0.62 3.03 15.64
N GLY A 130 -0.27 4.00 15.84
CA GLY A 130 0.11 5.42 16.02
C GLY A 130 0.22 6.21 14.72
N ASN A 131 0.05 5.57 13.56
CA ASN A 131 0.04 6.21 12.25
C ASN A 131 -1.25 7.00 12.02
N THR A 132 -1.17 8.00 11.15
CA THR A 132 -2.36 8.70 10.64
C THR A 132 -2.88 7.98 9.40
N TYR A 133 -4.15 7.54 9.44
CA TYR A 133 -4.79 6.88 8.29
C TYR A 133 -5.92 7.73 7.72
N VAL A 134 -5.97 7.82 6.37
CA VAL A 134 -6.87 8.74 5.66
C VAL A 134 -7.53 8.03 4.47
N VAL A 135 -8.84 8.16 4.33
CA VAL A 135 -9.51 7.81 3.07
C VAL A 135 -9.30 8.96 2.10
N ALA A 136 -8.53 8.72 1.04
CA ALA A 136 -8.18 9.74 0.06
C ALA A 136 -7.95 9.15 -1.33
N ASN A 137 -7.92 10.02 -2.34
CA ASN A 137 -7.68 9.66 -3.73
C ASN A 137 -6.19 9.85 -4.07
N LEU A 138 -5.60 8.87 -4.75
CA LEU A 138 -4.23 8.92 -5.27
C LEU A 138 -3.96 10.16 -6.15
N PHE A 139 -4.94 10.56 -6.95
CA PHE A 139 -4.83 11.73 -7.83
C PHE A 139 -4.94 13.09 -7.10
N HIS A 140 -5.15 13.05 -5.77
CA HIS A 140 -5.22 14.23 -4.89
C HIS A 140 -4.72 13.84 -3.51
N ILE A 141 -3.41 13.56 -3.41
CA ILE A 141 -2.77 13.16 -2.15
C ILE A 141 -2.86 14.32 -1.14
N PRO A 142 -3.44 14.12 0.05
CA PRO A 142 -3.77 15.21 0.96
C PRO A 142 -2.61 15.63 1.87
N VAL A 143 -1.40 15.77 1.29
CA VAL A 143 -0.22 16.29 1.99
C VAL A 143 0.42 17.43 1.20
N PRO A 144 1.15 18.35 1.87
CA PRO A 144 1.81 19.48 1.20
C PRO A 144 2.86 19.05 0.18
N ASP A 145 3.18 19.95 -0.73
CA ASP A 145 4.29 19.81 -1.64
C ASP A 145 5.61 19.70 -0.86
N SER A 146 6.53 18.91 -1.37
CA SER A 146 7.88 18.76 -0.81
C SER A 146 7.89 18.50 0.71
N SER A 147 7.00 17.62 1.19
CA SER A 147 6.83 17.34 2.62
C SER A 147 7.24 15.92 3.03
N ILE A 148 7.48 15.02 2.08
CA ILE A 148 7.71 13.59 2.30
C ILE A 148 9.18 13.26 2.04
N ASP A 149 9.83 12.61 3.01
CA ASP A 149 11.21 12.10 2.87
C ASP A 149 11.22 10.73 2.19
N PHE A 150 10.25 9.87 2.53
CA PHE A 150 10.15 8.50 2.05
C PHE A 150 8.71 8.16 1.69
N ALA A 151 8.49 7.75 0.46
CA ALA A 151 7.21 7.22 0.01
C ALA A 151 7.37 5.80 -0.48
N PHE A 152 6.43 4.93 -0.16
CA PHE A 152 6.37 3.60 -0.75
C PHE A 152 4.98 3.30 -1.31
N HIS A 153 4.98 2.55 -2.42
CA HIS A 153 3.83 2.31 -3.27
C HIS A 153 3.87 0.86 -3.75
N LEU A 154 3.04 0.01 -3.18
CA LEU A 154 3.11 -1.44 -3.38
C LEU A 154 1.87 -1.93 -4.15
N PHE A 155 2.07 -2.42 -5.38
CA PHE A 155 1.02 -3.05 -6.22
C PHE A 155 -0.21 -2.18 -6.52
N ALA A 156 -0.05 -0.88 -6.66
CA ALA A 156 -1.15 0.05 -6.87
C ALA A 156 -0.96 0.89 -8.16
N PRO A 157 -1.95 1.66 -8.63
CA PRO A 157 -1.79 2.56 -9.77
C PRO A 157 -0.74 3.65 -9.51
N PHE A 158 -0.01 4.09 -10.53
CA PHE A 158 1.09 5.04 -10.43
C PHE A 158 0.66 6.43 -10.92
N ASP A 159 0.93 7.48 -10.13
CA ASP A 159 0.75 8.89 -10.52
C ASP A 159 2.03 9.69 -10.28
N GLU A 160 2.84 9.84 -11.33
CA GLU A 160 4.11 10.55 -11.26
C GLU A 160 3.97 11.99 -10.75
N ALA A 161 2.95 12.70 -11.24
CA ALA A 161 2.75 14.11 -10.89
C ALA A 161 2.53 14.30 -9.39
N GLN A 162 1.70 13.44 -8.78
CA GLN A 162 1.47 13.49 -7.35
C GLN A 162 2.70 13.05 -6.55
N PHE A 163 3.42 12.02 -6.99
CA PHE A 163 4.60 11.54 -6.29
C PHE A 163 5.72 12.58 -6.31
N MET A 164 5.98 13.19 -7.47
CA MET A 164 6.96 14.28 -7.59
C MET A 164 6.56 15.51 -6.79
N ARG A 165 5.26 15.82 -6.69
CA ARG A 165 4.77 16.94 -5.91
C ARG A 165 5.08 16.78 -4.42
N VAL A 166 4.75 15.62 -3.85
CA VAL A 166 4.81 15.42 -2.38
C VAL A 166 6.21 15.13 -1.87
N LEU A 167 7.10 14.53 -2.68
CA LEU A 167 8.47 14.25 -2.27
C LEU A 167 9.29 15.53 -2.08
N LYS A 168 10.07 15.58 -1.02
CA LYS A 168 11.12 16.58 -0.83
C LYS A 168 12.20 16.43 -1.91
N PRO A 169 12.97 17.49 -2.24
CA PRO A 169 14.22 17.30 -2.96
C PRO A 169 15.10 16.27 -2.25
N GLY A 170 15.60 15.29 -2.99
CA GLY A 170 16.33 14.14 -2.43
C GLY A 170 15.45 13.04 -1.83
N GLY A 171 14.14 13.23 -1.75
CA GLY A 171 13.21 12.25 -1.20
C GLY A 171 13.14 10.98 -2.04
N ILE A 172 12.88 9.86 -1.37
CA ILE A 172 12.90 8.51 -1.95
C ILE A 172 11.48 8.01 -2.21
N LEU A 173 11.30 7.40 -3.38
CA LEU A 173 10.10 6.63 -3.73
C LEU A 173 10.48 5.17 -3.98
N VAL A 174 9.85 4.26 -3.26
CA VAL A 174 9.94 2.81 -3.50
C VAL A 174 8.66 2.35 -4.17
N THR A 175 8.77 1.66 -5.30
CA THR A 175 7.64 0.93 -5.89
C THR A 175 7.94 -0.55 -5.95
N ALA A 176 6.96 -1.40 -5.68
CA ALA A 176 7.11 -2.83 -5.82
C ALA A 176 6.10 -3.41 -6.81
N VAL A 177 6.59 -4.32 -7.63
CA VAL A 177 5.80 -5.15 -8.54
C VAL A 177 6.07 -6.64 -8.26
N ALA A 178 5.18 -7.51 -8.71
CA ALA A 178 5.41 -8.94 -8.64
C ALA A 178 6.59 -9.32 -9.57
N GLY A 179 7.58 -10.04 -9.04
CA GLY A 179 8.67 -10.60 -9.80
C GLY A 179 8.21 -11.71 -10.75
N GLU A 180 9.05 -12.10 -11.70
CA GLU A 180 8.70 -13.06 -12.75
C GLU A 180 8.06 -14.35 -12.21
N ASN A 181 8.64 -14.92 -11.16
CA ASN A 181 8.21 -16.22 -10.59
C ASN A 181 7.29 -16.08 -9.37
N HIS A 182 6.78 -14.88 -9.10
CA HIS A 182 5.88 -14.67 -7.97
C HIS A 182 4.64 -15.55 -8.06
N LEU A 183 4.43 -16.38 -7.03
CA LEU A 183 3.35 -17.36 -6.90
C LEU A 183 3.30 -18.40 -8.05
N TRP A 184 4.47 -18.85 -8.52
CA TRP A 184 4.56 -19.74 -9.68
C TRP A 184 3.78 -21.03 -9.46
N GLN A 185 3.95 -21.72 -8.33
CA GLN A 185 3.29 -23.00 -8.07
C GLN A 185 1.77 -22.86 -7.93
N MET A 186 1.27 -21.71 -7.49
CA MET A 186 -0.16 -21.42 -7.55
C MET A 186 -0.64 -21.29 -9.00
N LYS A 187 0.13 -20.61 -9.88
CA LYS A 187 -0.21 -20.50 -11.30
C LYS A 187 -0.26 -21.85 -12.02
N GLU A 188 0.65 -22.77 -11.67
CA GLU A 188 0.64 -24.15 -12.20
C GLU A 188 -0.64 -24.91 -11.86
N ILE A 189 -1.28 -24.61 -10.74
CA ILE A 189 -2.58 -25.18 -10.37
C ILE A 189 -3.72 -24.49 -11.13
N LEU A 190 -3.66 -23.15 -11.24
CA LEU A 190 -4.75 -22.34 -11.80
C LEU A 190 -4.87 -22.42 -13.32
N TYR A 191 -3.74 -22.63 -14.04
CA TYR A 191 -3.68 -22.52 -15.48
C TYR A 191 -3.03 -23.73 -16.14
N GLU A 192 -3.55 -24.18 -17.25
CA GLU A 192 -2.92 -25.24 -18.06
C GLU A 192 -1.58 -24.80 -18.66
N ASN A 193 -1.48 -23.52 -19.04
CA ASN A 193 -0.28 -22.90 -19.58
C ASN A 193 0.10 -21.72 -18.68
N PRO A 194 0.79 -21.94 -17.55
CA PRO A 194 1.18 -20.88 -16.65
C PRO A 194 2.17 -19.94 -17.33
N TYR A 195 2.08 -18.64 -17.02
CA TYR A 195 2.94 -17.61 -17.58
C TYR A 195 3.65 -16.83 -16.47
N LYS A 196 4.85 -16.37 -16.76
CA LYS A 196 5.62 -15.51 -15.87
C LYS A 196 4.98 -14.12 -15.78
N ASN A 197 5.18 -13.45 -14.65
CA ASN A 197 4.75 -12.06 -14.53
C ASN A 197 5.65 -11.15 -15.39
N ASP A 198 5.07 -10.06 -15.86
CA ASP A 198 5.81 -9.00 -16.52
C ASP A 198 6.41 -8.07 -15.44
N GLU A 199 7.67 -8.32 -15.12
CA GLU A 199 8.42 -7.55 -14.14
C GLU A 199 8.94 -6.26 -14.78
N LYS A 200 8.05 -5.26 -14.95
CA LYS A 200 8.41 -3.96 -15.50
C LYS A 200 8.18 -2.84 -14.51
N PRO A 201 9.15 -1.90 -14.40
CA PRO A 201 8.94 -0.69 -13.60
C PRO A 201 7.82 0.16 -14.21
N PRO A 202 7.16 1.00 -13.39
CA PRO A 202 6.30 2.05 -13.92
C PRO A 202 7.09 2.95 -14.87
N ARG A 203 6.43 3.41 -15.95
CA ARG A 203 7.01 4.42 -16.83
C ARG A 203 7.00 5.75 -16.10
N THR A 204 8.18 6.32 -15.89
CA THR A 204 8.35 7.57 -15.15
C THR A 204 9.61 8.30 -15.58
N SER A 205 9.62 9.63 -15.44
CA SER A 205 10.79 10.49 -15.57
C SER A 205 11.54 10.71 -14.25
N ILE A 206 11.03 10.21 -13.13
CA ILE A 206 11.73 10.28 -11.84
C ILE A 206 13.06 9.52 -11.97
N PRO A 207 14.19 10.11 -11.60
CA PRO A 207 15.48 9.44 -11.72
C PRO A 207 15.50 8.10 -10.98
N PHE A 208 15.86 7.06 -11.71
CA PHE A 208 16.04 5.72 -11.18
C PHE A 208 17.35 5.67 -10.37
N ALA A 209 17.27 5.19 -9.15
CA ALA A 209 18.44 5.05 -8.27
C ALA A 209 18.91 3.60 -8.23
N GLU A 210 18.03 2.65 -7.93
CA GLU A 210 18.39 1.26 -7.68
C GLU A 210 17.23 0.30 -7.94
N LYS A 211 17.56 -0.97 -8.23
CA LYS A 211 16.63 -2.09 -8.26
C LYS A 211 17.07 -3.15 -7.27
N GLN A 212 16.13 -3.63 -6.48
CA GLN A 212 16.34 -4.74 -5.54
C GLN A 212 15.31 -5.84 -5.78
N HIS A 213 15.62 -7.05 -5.34
CA HIS A 213 14.70 -8.17 -5.31
C HIS A 213 14.48 -8.64 -3.88
N ALA A 214 13.24 -8.96 -3.55
CA ALA A 214 12.87 -9.60 -2.30
C ALA A 214 12.21 -10.95 -2.63
N ASP A 215 13.02 -11.99 -2.65
CA ASP A 215 12.62 -13.34 -3.01
C ASP A 215 12.53 -14.23 -1.78
N GLY A 216 11.61 -15.18 -1.82
CA GLY A 216 11.43 -16.14 -0.74
C GLY A 216 10.53 -17.30 -1.15
N ARG A 217 10.30 -18.19 -0.22
CA ARG A 217 9.38 -19.31 -0.37
C ARG A 217 8.50 -19.38 0.87
N ILE A 218 7.20 -19.50 0.67
CA ILE A 218 6.21 -19.62 1.75
C ILE A 218 5.51 -20.98 1.67
N VAL A 219 5.08 -21.45 2.84
CA VAL A 219 4.26 -22.65 2.97
C VAL A 219 2.93 -22.26 3.58
N LEU A 220 1.85 -22.50 2.86
CA LEU A 220 0.48 -22.26 3.28
C LEU A 220 -0.10 -23.61 3.71
N ASP A 221 -0.26 -23.81 5.00
CA ASP A 221 -0.58 -25.10 5.61
C ASP A 221 -2.06 -25.47 5.57
N ASN A 222 -2.89 -24.62 5.00
CA ASN A 222 -4.32 -24.83 4.89
C ASN A 222 -4.93 -24.11 3.69
N ASN A 223 -6.07 -24.58 3.25
CA ASN A 223 -6.79 -24.04 2.09
C ASN A 223 -7.31 -22.62 2.33
N GLU A 224 -7.62 -22.21 3.57
CA GLU A 224 -8.09 -20.87 3.90
C GLU A 224 -7.00 -19.82 3.58
N ASP A 225 -5.75 -20.09 3.94
CA ASP A 225 -4.62 -19.21 3.63
C ASP A 225 -4.32 -19.16 2.14
N ILE A 226 -4.41 -20.31 1.45
CA ILE A 226 -4.27 -20.38 -0.01
C ILE A 226 -5.31 -19.50 -0.69
N PHE A 227 -6.57 -19.58 -0.27
CA PHE A 227 -7.63 -18.74 -0.82
C PHE A 227 -7.52 -17.27 -0.41
N SER A 228 -7.05 -16.97 0.80
CA SER A 228 -6.78 -15.61 1.24
C SER A 228 -5.70 -14.96 0.37
N MET A 229 -4.62 -15.68 0.06
CA MET A 229 -3.61 -15.25 -0.89
C MET A 229 -4.18 -15.06 -2.30
N PHE A 230 -4.90 -16.05 -2.82
CA PHE A 230 -5.51 -16.01 -4.16
C PHE A 230 -6.41 -14.78 -4.35
N LYS A 231 -7.29 -14.48 -3.38
CA LYS A 231 -8.19 -13.32 -3.40
C LYS A 231 -7.47 -11.97 -3.41
N MET A 232 -6.22 -11.91 -2.94
CA MET A 232 -5.41 -10.69 -2.96
C MET A 232 -4.78 -10.39 -4.31
N THR A 233 -4.81 -11.37 -5.23
CA THR A 233 -4.14 -11.27 -6.53
C THR A 233 -5.11 -10.90 -7.65
N PRO A 234 -4.62 -10.28 -8.75
CA PRO A 234 -5.42 -10.08 -9.95
C PRO A 234 -5.96 -11.39 -10.55
N TYR A 235 -5.33 -12.53 -10.25
CA TYR A 235 -5.72 -13.84 -10.75
C TYR A 235 -7.15 -14.21 -10.35
N PHE A 236 -7.61 -13.76 -9.18
CA PHE A 236 -8.97 -14.00 -8.68
C PHE A 236 -10.06 -13.64 -9.71
N TYR A 237 -9.85 -12.56 -10.46
CA TYR A 237 -10.82 -12.06 -11.44
C TYR A 237 -10.72 -12.70 -12.83
N HIS A 238 -9.61 -13.39 -13.11
CA HIS A 238 -9.29 -13.88 -14.46
C HIS A 238 -9.12 -15.40 -14.55
N THR A 239 -9.18 -16.09 -13.40
CA THR A 239 -9.01 -17.56 -13.37
C THR A 239 -10.28 -18.27 -13.80
N PRO A 240 -10.20 -19.24 -14.73
CA PRO A 240 -11.31 -20.11 -15.08
C PRO A 240 -11.83 -20.89 -13.87
N SER A 241 -13.14 -21.22 -13.87
CA SER A 241 -13.78 -21.97 -12.79
C SER A 241 -13.11 -23.31 -12.49
N GLU A 242 -12.58 -23.99 -13.51
CA GLU A 242 -11.83 -25.24 -13.36
C GLU A 242 -10.55 -25.05 -12.52
N GLY A 243 -9.77 -23.99 -12.78
CA GLY A 243 -8.58 -23.64 -11.99
C GLY A 243 -8.93 -23.34 -10.54
N ILE A 244 -10.04 -22.62 -10.31
CA ILE A 244 -10.55 -22.35 -8.96
C ILE A 244 -10.93 -23.65 -8.26
N ALA A 245 -11.62 -24.57 -8.96
CA ALA A 245 -12.02 -25.87 -8.41
C ALA A 245 -10.79 -26.74 -8.05
N LYS A 246 -9.72 -26.70 -8.87
CA LYS A 246 -8.45 -27.38 -8.55
C LYS A 246 -7.84 -26.78 -7.28
N LEU A 247 -7.76 -25.44 -7.18
CA LEU A 247 -7.20 -24.77 -6.00
C LEU A 247 -7.99 -25.08 -4.72
N GLN A 248 -9.31 -25.26 -4.80
CA GLN A 248 -10.17 -25.64 -3.67
C GLN A 248 -9.81 -27.01 -3.06
N GLN A 249 -9.21 -27.91 -3.82
CA GLN A 249 -8.82 -29.25 -3.36
C GLN A 249 -7.39 -29.29 -2.79
N VAL A 250 -6.65 -28.19 -2.84
CA VAL A 250 -5.27 -28.14 -2.38
C VAL A 250 -5.23 -27.94 -0.86
N PRO A 251 -4.77 -28.94 -0.08
CA PRO A 251 -4.74 -28.83 1.38
C PRO A 251 -3.55 -28.00 1.90
N GLN A 252 -2.46 -27.97 1.15
CA GLN A 252 -1.23 -27.26 1.48
C GLN A 252 -0.55 -26.80 0.18
N LEU A 253 0.06 -25.62 0.19
CA LEU A 253 0.79 -25.07 -0.95
C LEU A 253 2.11 -24.44 -0.52
N ALA A 254 3.22 -24.99 -1.04
CA ALA A 254 4.50 -24.29 -0.99
C ALA A 254 4.69 -23.52 -2.30
N THR A 255 4.88 -22.21 -2.22
CA THR A 255 5.02 -21.36 -3.41
C THR A 255 6.10 -20.32 -3.24
N ASP A 256 6.71 -19.95 -4.35
CA ASP A 256 7.73 -18.91 -4.38
C ASP A 256 7.03 -17.54 -4.32
N ILE A 257 7.60 -16.64 -3.53
CA ILE A 257 7.27 -15.22 -3.53
C ILE A 257 8.46 -14.46 -4.10
N SER A 258 8.20 -13.54 -5.00
CA SER A 258 9.21 -12.72 -5.65
C SER A 258 8.68 -11.34 -5.89
N PHE A 259 9.42 -10.33 -5.45
CA PHE A 259 9.06 -8.93 -5.58
C PHE A 259 10.24 -8.16 -6.16
N ALA A 260 10.00 -7.34 -7.17
CA ALA A 260 10.98 -6.39 -7.66
C ALA A 260 10.66 -5.00 -7.11
N LEU A 261 11.60 -4.43 -6.37
CA LEU A 261 11.52 -3.09 -5.84
C LEU A 261 12.32 -2.17 -6.76
N TYR A 262 11.70 -1.07 -7.17
CA TYR A 262 12.34 0.00 -7.93
C TYR A 262 12.40 1.25 -7.05
N ILE A 263 13.61 1.72 -6.79
CA ILE A 263 13.91 2.85 -5.93
C ILE A 263 14.22 4.05 -6.83
N TYR A 264 13.52 5.15 -6.60
CA TYR A 264 13.67 6.41 -7.31
C TYR A 264 14.01 7.51 -6.32
N GLN A 265 14.78 8.49 -6.76
CA GLN A 265 15.12 9.66 -5.96
C GLN A 265 14.74 10.95 -6.68
N LYS A 266 13.96 11.80 -6.00
CA LYS A 266 13.68 13.14 -6.53
C LYS A 266 14.97 13.95 -6.57
N PRO A 267 15.28 14.66 -7.69
CA PRO A 267 16.47 15.52 -7.76
C PRO A 267 16.55 16.50 -6.58
N LEU A 268 17.77 16.80 -6.16
CA LEU A 268 18.01 17.90 -5.23
C LEU A 268 17.58 19.22 -5.87
N ALA A 269 17.11 20.18 -5.07
CA ALA A 269 16.90 21.53 -5.56
C ALA A 269 18.27 22.14 -5.92
N GLU A 270 18.36 22.80 -7.07
CA GLU A 270 19.53 23.57 -7.48
C GLU A 270 19.75 24.80 -6.56
#